data_4f5624b413dc25c494680441dc5eba16
#
_entry.id   4f5624b413dc25c494680441dc5eba16
#
_cell.length_a   1.000
_cell.length_b   1.000
_cell.length_c   1.000
_cell.angle_alpha   90.00
_cell.angle_beta   90.00
_cell.angle_gamma   90.00
#
_symmetry.space_group_name_H-M   'P 1'
#
loop_
_entity.id
_entity.type
_entity.pdbx_description
1 polymer ?
#
loop_
_entity_poly.entity_id
_entity_poly.type
_entity_poly.pdbx_seq_one_letter_code
_entity_poly.pdbx_strand_id
1 'polypeptide(L)'
;MTRDSIETAYSFLHQKRYVYIHSRLEWQRDDIEYAIAAYADTMSPELFGHLADGKKDFLHDHNHFEEDISKAVCLLEKMLNI
;
A
#
# COMPACT_ATOMS: atom_id res chain seq x y z
N MET A 1 -5.25 7.07 -15.00
CA MET A 1 -5.11 5.83 -14.21
C MET A 1 -5.48 4.65 -15.10
N THR A 2 -4.56 3.75 -15.34
CA THR A 2 -4.76 2.61 -16.23
C THR A 2 -4.93 1.32 -15.42
N ARG A 3 -5.53 0.31 -16.06
CA ARG A 3 -5.65 -1.00 -15.41
C ARG A 3 -4.28 -1.59 -15.09
N ASP A 4 -3.30 -1.42 -15.97
CA ASP A 4 -1.96 -1.93 -15.74
C ASP A 4 -1.32 -1.31 -14.50
N SER A 5 -1.49 -0.01 -14.29
CA SER A 5 -0.93 0.66 -13.11
C SER A 5 -1.63 0.17 -11.84
N ILE A 6 -2.93 -0.10 -11.91
CA ILE A 6 -3.70 -0.62 -10.78
C ILE A 6 -3.22 -2.05 -10.47
N GLU A 7 -3.06 -2.89 -11.48
CA GLU A 7 -2.59 -4.26 -11.28
C GLU A 7 -1.17 -4.30 -10.69
N THR A 8 -0.28 -3.43 -11.18
CA THR A 8 1.07 -3.34 -10.66
C THR A 8 1.08 -2.93 -9.18
N ALA A 9 0.30 -1.91 -8.84
CA ALA A 9 0.19 -1.47 -7.45
C ALA A 9 -0.40 -2.58 -6.58
N TYR A 10 -1.42 -3.25 -7.06
CA TYR A 10 -2.06 -4.34 -6.31
C TYR A 10 -1.06 -5.47 -6.05
N SER A 11 -0.34 -5.92 -7.07
CA SER A 11 0.62 -7.02 -6.91
C SER A 11 1.67 -6.68 -5.87
N PHE A 12 2.22 -5.46 -5.94
CA PHE A 12 3.25 -5.02 -5.02
C PHE A 12 2.71 -4.92 -3.58
N LEU A 13 1.61 -4.18 -3.41
CA LEU A 13 1.08 -3.92 -2.07
C LEU A 13 0.49 -5.19 -1.44
N HIS A 14 -0.18 -6.03 -2.22
CA HIS A 14 -0.74 -7.28 -1.72
C HIS A 14 0.35 -8.19 -1.18
N GLN A 15 1.43 -8.36 -1.93
CA GLN A 15 2.54 -9.22 -1.52
C GLN A 15 3.23 -8.66 -0.28
N LYS A 16 3.48 -7.35 -0.25
CA LYS A 16 4.13 -6.72 0.90
C LYS A 16 3.25 -6.77 2.15
N ARG A 17 1.94 -6.58 1.97
CA ARG A 17 1.01 -6.69 3.10
C ARG A 17 1.04 -8.08 3.71
N TYR A 18 1.06 -9.12 2.89
CA TYR A 18 1.10 -10.49 3.39
C TYR A 18 2.32 -10.70 4.26
N VAL A 19 3.50 -10.31 3.77
CA VAL A 19 4.73 -10.46 4.55
C VAL A 19 4.69 -9.62 5.82
N TYR A 20 4.16 -8.41 5.73
CA TYR A 20 4.09 -7.48 6.85
C TYR A 20 3.28 -8.04 8.01
N ILE A 21 2.07 -8.51 7.72
CA ILE A 21 1.17 -8.99 8.79
C ILE A 21 1.61 -10.32 9.38
N HIS A 22 2.41 -11.10 8.66
CA HIS A 22 2.91 -12.39 9.15
C HIS A 22 4.31 -12.30 9.74
N SER A 23 4.99 -11.16 9.60
CA SER A 23 6.33 -11.00 10.13
C SER A 23 6.31 -10.76 11.63
N ARG A 24 7.21 -11.43 12.34
CA ARG A 24 7.43 -11.20 13.77
C ARG A 24 8.72 -10.44 14.04
N LEU A 25 9.47 -10.11 12.97
CA LEU A 25 10.74 -9.42 13.07
C LEU A 25 10.51 -7.93 12.84
N GLU A 26 10.79 -7.14 13.84
CA GLU A 26 10.56 -5.69 13.77
C GLU A 26 11.34 -5.05 12.63
N TRP A 27 12.61 -5.46 12.44
CA TRP A 27 13.42 -4.90 11.35
C TRP A 27 12.84 -5.23 9.97
N GLN A 28 12.23 -6.39 9.81
CA GLN A 28 11.60 -6.76 8.55
C GLN A 28 10.35 -5.91 8.29
N ARG A 29 9.57 -5.67 9.34
CA ARG A 29 8.40 -4.80 9.22
C ARG A 29 8.83 -3.38 8.87
N ASP A 30 9.88 -2.88 9.50
CA ASP A 30 10.41 -1.54 9.22
C ASP A 30 10.88 -1.43 7.77
N ASP A 31 11.57 -2.46 7.25
CA ASP A 31 12.01 -2.50 5.87
C ASP A 31 10.84 -2.44 4.90
N ILE A 32 9.76 -3.16 5.21
CA ILE A 32 8.56 -3.16 4.37
C ILE A 32 7.89 -1.79 4.40
N GLU A 33 7.79 -1.16 5.58
CA GLU A 33 7.23 0.18 5.68
C GLU A 33 8.02 1.17 4.82
N TYR A 34 9.34 1.10 4.88
CA TYR A 34 10.20 1.94 4.08
C TYR A 34 9.99 1.70 2.58
N ALA A 35 9.98 0.43 2.17
CA ALA A 35 9.81 0.07 0.77
C ALA A 35 8.46 0.55 0.22
N ILE A 36 7.40 0.41 1.01
CA ILE A 36 6.07 0.83 0.59
C ILE A 36 5.96 2.35 0.55
N ALA A 37 6.55 3.05 1.53
CA ALA A 37 6.56 4.50 1.51
C ALA A 37 7.28 5.03 0.25
N ALA A 38 8.42 4.44 -0.08
CA ALA A 38 9.16 4.80 -1.30
C ALA A 38 8.33 4.52 -2.55
N TYR A 39 7.65 3.38 -2.59
CA TYR A 39 6.78 3.03 -3.71
C TYR A 39 5.63 4.02 -3.85
N ALA A 40 5.01 4.39 -2.72
CA ALA A 40 3.92 5.35 -2.72
C ALA A 40 4.34 6.69 -3.31
N ASP A 41 5.59 7.11 -3.05
CA ASP A 41 6.11 8.36 -3.58
C ASP A 41 6.30 8.32 -5.10
N THR A 42 6.43 7.13 -5.68
CA THR A 42 6.55 6.96 -7.14
C THR A 42 5.22 6.67 -7.82
N MET A 43 4.19 6.38 -7.03
CA MET A 43 2.87 6.05 -7.54
C MET A 43 2.22 7.25 -8.22
N SER A 44 1.35 7.00 -9.20
CA SER A 44 0.54 8.05 -9.80
C SER A 44 -0.17 8.85 -8.71
N PRO A 45 -0.08 10.21 -8.72
CA PRO A 45 -0.80 11.02 -7.73
C PRO A 45 -2.31 10.78 -7.74
N GLU A 46 -2.88 10.47 -8.91
CA GLU A 46 -4.30 10.16 -9.03
C GLU A 46 -4.64 8.87 -8.28
N LEU A 47 -3.85 7.82 -8.50
CA LEU A 47 -4.08 6.54 -7.82
C LEU A 47 -3.81 6.68 -6.32
N PHE A 48 -2.71 7.29 -5.95
CA PHE A 48 -2.39 7.49 -4.53
C PHE A 48 -3.48 8.29 -3.82
N GLY A 49 -3.95 9.38 -4.44
CA GLY A 49 -5.01 10.18 -3.86
C GLY A 49 -6.31 9.40 -3.66
N HIS A 50 -6.64 8.52 -4.60
CA HIS A 50 -7.80 7.67 -4.48
C HIS A 50 -7.68 6.71 -3.28
N LEU A 51 -6.52 6.10 -3.12
CA LEU A 51 -6.27 5.15 -2.02
C LEU A 51 -6.19 5.86 -0.68
N ALA A 52 -5.55 7.02 -0.64
CA ALA A 52 -5.36 7.78 0.59
C ALA A 52 -6.66 8.35 1.15
N ASP A 53 -7.59 8.71 0.27
CA ASP A 53 -8.91 9.24 0.66
C ASP A 53 -8.79 10.39 1.67
N GLY A 54 -7.89 11.33 1.37
CA GLY A 54 -7.70 12.53 2.18
C GLY A 54 -6.73 12.42 3.32
N LYS A 55 -6.19 11.24 3.59
CA LYS A 55 -5.20 11.07 4.64
C LYS A 55 -3.82 11.51 4.13
N LYS A 56 -3.24 12.54 4.74
CA LYS A 56 -1.99 13.15 4.26
C LYS A 56 -0.76 12.26 4.40
N ASP A 57 -0.71 11.47 5.47
CA ASP A 57 0.42 10.60 5.77
C ASP A 57 0.13 9.13 5.46
N PHE A 58 -0.77 8.90 4.50
CA PHE A 58 -1.16 7.56 4.09
C PHE A 58 0.07 6.76 3.66
N LEU A 59 0.24 5.56 4.24
CA LEU A 59 1.39 4.67 4.03
C LEU A 59 2.72 5.24 4.54
N HIS A 60 2.68 6.35 5.28
CA HIS A 60 3.85 6.96 5.91
C HIS A 60 3.70 7.04 7.43
N ASP A 61 2.59 6.54 7.97
CA ASP A 61 2.29 6.58 9.39
C ASP A 61 2.56 5.22 10.02
N HIS A 62 3.66 5.11 10.77
CA HIS A 62 4.07 3.86 11.40
C HIS A 62 2.95 3.27 12.28
N ASN A 63 2.26 4.09 13.04
CA ASN A 63 1.28 3.63 14.02
C ASN A 63 0.01 3.06 13.35
N HIS A 64 -0.29 3.48 12.13
CA HIS A 64 -1.49 3.06 11.40
C HIS A 64 -1.14 2.37 10.08
N PHE A 65 0.09 1.89 9.95
CA PHE A 65 0.56 1.35 8.68
C PHE A 65 -0.22 0.12 8.25
N GLU A 66 -0.50 -0.79 9.17
CA GLU A 66 -1.24 -2.02 8.85
C GLU A 66 -2.65 -1.69 8.33
N GLU A 67 -3.31 -0.73 8.96
CA GLU A 67 -4.63 -0.27 8.51
C GLU A 67 -4.54 0.36 7.12
N ASP A 68 -3.53 1.18 6.90
CA ASP A 68 -3.35 1.87 5.63
C ASP A 68 -3.10 0.90 4.49
N ILE A 69 -2.20 -0.06 4.68
CA ILE A 69 -1.89 -1.03 3.63
C ILE A 69 -3.07 -1.95 3.36
N SER A 70 -3.81 -2.31 4.41
CA SER A 70 -5.00 -3.15 4.26
C SER A 70 -6.08 -2.41 3.49
N LYS A 71 -6.27 -1.13 3.76
CA LYS A 71 -7.22 -0.29 3.03
C LYS A 71 -6.81 -0.18 1.56
N ALA A 72 -5.54 0.05 1.29
CA ALA A 72 -5.06 0.17 -0.08
C ALA A 72 -5.31 -1.11 -0.87
N VAL A 73 -4.97 -2.26 -0.30
CA VAL A 73 -5.19 -3.55 -0.97
C VAL A 73 -6.68 -3.78 -1.22
N CYS A 74 -7.52 -3.50 -0.23
CA CYS A 74 -8.96 -3.67 -0.35
C CYS A 74 -9.54 -2.80 -1.48
N LEU A 75 -9.13 -1.55 -1.54
CA LEU A 75 -9.62 -0.65 -2.60
C LEU A 75 -9.15 -1.08 -3.98
N LEU A 76 -7.89 -1.54 -4.08
CA LEU A 76 -7.37 -2.05 -5.35
C LEU A 76 -8.12 -3.29 -5.80
N GLU A 77 -8.46 -4.19 -4.88
CA GLU A 77 -9.28 -5.35 -5.20
C GLU A 77 -10.63 -4.96 -5.77
N LYS A 78 -11.27 -3.96 -5.17
CA LYS A 78 -12.55 -3.46 -5.68
C LYS A 78 -12.41 -2.87 -7.08
N MET A 79 -11.33 -2.13 -7.33
CA MET A 79 -11.08 -1.53 -8.63
C MET A 79 -10.84 -2.58 -9.71
N LEU A 80 -10.27 -3.73 -9.33
CA LEU A 80 -9.99 -4.83 -10.26
C LEU A 80 -11.10 -5.87 -10.31
N ASN A 81 -12.14 -5.73 -9.50
CA ASN A 81 -13.24 -6.70 -9.40
C ASN A 81 -12.79 -8.09 -8.96
N ILE A 82 -11.89 -8.11 -8.00
CA ILE A 82 -11.40 -9.38 -7.43
C ILE A 82 -12.22 -9.74 -6.21
#